data_fcdce9c87d035c93b2a5680c5c20951d
#
_entry.id   fcdce9c87d035c93b2a5680c5c20951d
#
_cell.length_a   1.000
_cell.length_b   1.000
_cell.length_c   1.000
_cell.angle_alpha   90.00
_cell.angle_beta   90.00
_cell.angle_gamma   90.00
#
_symmetry.space_group_name_H-M   'P 1'
#
loop_
_entity.id
_entity.type
_entity.pdbx_description
1 polymer ?
#
loop_
_entity_poly.entity_id
_entity_poly.type
_entity_poly.pdbx_seq_one_letter_code
_entity_poly.pdbx_strand_id
1 'polypeptide(L)'
;MMKNLKFNVILLVCLLSAFKVLAQESNSIKDYKKFYLKPYAGFIGIQDMSLQLVNNNQTTNIEVDNGFGFTTGISLGYNFTEKITAEVGWEYKTNDITIENNSVKSSGDYASNFIYLNGIYNFSTNSRFKPYLGLGFSLIQEIDIDFGDGNNTSFSESGNIGFQGIVGLDFNFSQKWALNWEAKYVTFSEFDMKNEANDDKLNNLKYNPFIFNVGIKYRF
;
A
#
# COMPACT_ATOMS: atom_id res chain seq x y z
N MET A 1 -9.16 -6.86 -24.15
CA MET A 1 -9.37 -6.85 -22.69
C MET A 1 -9.46 -8.24 -22.03
N MET A 2 -10.10 -9.26 -22.58
CA MET A 2 -10.23 -10.60 -21.96
C MET A 2 -8.96 -11.49 -21.95
N LYS A 3 -7.92 -11.22 -22.75
CA LYS A 3 -6.67 -12.02 -22.75
C LYS A 3 -5.81 -11.82 -21.50
N ASN A 4 -5.78 -10.62 -20.95
CA ASN A 4 -4.96 -10.32 -19.78
C ASN A 4 -5.53 -10.89 -18.48
N LEU A 5 -6.85 -11.02 -18.39
CA LEU A 5 -7.51 -11.61 -17.21
C LEU A 5 -7.16 -13.10 -17.05
N LYS A 6 -7.12 -13.85 -18.15
CA LYS A 6 -6.76 -15.29 -18.12
C LYS A 6 -5.29 -15.50 -17.72
N PHE A 7 -4.39 -14.64 -18.20
CA PHE A 7 -2.97 -14.71 -17.82
C PHE A 7 -2.76 -14.45 -16.34
N ASN A 8 -3.43 -13.43 -15.78
CA ASN A 8 -3.35 -13.08 -14.36
C ASN A 8 -3.92 -14.18 -13.46
N VAL A 9 -5.00 -14.84 -13.87
CA VAL A 9 -5.57 -15.97 -13.11
C VAL A 9 -4.64 -17.18 -13.14
N ILE A 10 -3.99 -17.50 -14.27
CA ILE A 10 -3.03 -18.60 -14.38
C ILE A 10 -1.80 -18.31 -13.52
N LEU A 11 -1.27 -17.08 -13.52
CA LEU A 11 -0.14 -16.68 -12.70
C LEU A 11 -0.47 -16.81 -11.19
N LEU A 12 -1.67 -16.41 -10.79
CA LEU A 12 -2.15 -16.55 -9.41
C LEU A 12 -2.26 -18.02 -8.99
N VAL A 13 -2.79 -18.90 -9.87
CA VAL A 13 -2.91 -20.34 -9.61
C VAL A 13 -1.52 -21.00 -9.55
N CYS A 14 -0.58 -20.61 -10.41
CA CYS A 14 0.80 -21.09 -10.36
C CYS A 14 1.52 -20.66 -9.07
N LEU A 15 1.35 -19.43 -8.63
CA LEU A 15 1.87 -18.94 -7.35
C LEU A 15 1.27 -19.74 -6.18
N LEU A 16 -0.03 -19.93 -6.14
CA LEU A 16 -0.71 -20.72 -5.09
C LEU A 16 -0.28 -22.21 -5.09
N SER A 17 0.04 -22.80 -6.25
CA SER A 17 0.54 -24.18 -6.33
C SER A 17 1.98 -24.31 -5.87
N ALA A 18 2.85 -23.31 -6.13
CA ALA A 18 4.23 -23.28 -5.63
C ALA A 18 4.28 -23.25 -4.08
N PHE A 19 3.32 -22.58 -3.44
CA PHE A 19 3.23 -22.55 -1.98
C PHE A 19 2.85 -23.90 -1.36
N LYS A 20 2.12 -24.78 -2.05
CA LYS A 20 1.82 -26.14 -1.55
C LYS A 20 3.05 -27.02 -1.43
N VAL A 21 4.03 -26.85 -2.32
CA VAL A 21 5.28 -27.64 -2.32
C VAL A 21 6.16 -27.25 -1.12
N LEU A 22 6.16 -25.96 -0.71
CA LEU A 22 6.93 -25.47 0.45
C LEU A 22 6.28 -25.84 1.80
N ALA A 23 5.00 -26.23 1.81
CA ALA A 23 4.26 -26.54 3.03
C ALA A 23 4.44 -28.01 3.50
N GLN A 24 5.12 -28.86 2.74
CA GLN A 24 5.21 -30.30 3.04
C GLN A 24 6.32 -30.71 4.03
N GLU A 25 7.17 -29.79 4.48
CA GLU A 25 8.26 -30.12 5.44
C GLU A 25 8.06 -29.49 6.82
N SER A 26 7.01 -29.87 7.55
CA SER A 26 7.00 -29.61 8.98
C SER A 26 6.07 -30.55 9.74
N ASN A 27 6.57 -31.71 10.09
CA ASN A 27 6.02 -32.58 11.13
C ASN A 27 6.53 -32.13 12.51
N SER A 28 6.12 -30.99 12.99
CA SER A 28 6.19 -30.68 14.41
C SER A 28 4.80 -30.16 14.85
N ILE A 29 4.09 -30.99 15.59
CA ILE A 29 2.82 -30.69 16.23
C ILE A 29 3.11 -29.69 17.37
N LYS A 30 3.32 -28.44 17.04
CA LYS A 30 3.11 -27.30 17.91
C LYS A 30 1.79 -26.66 17.48
N ASP A 31 1.00 -26.25 18.46
CA ASP A 31 -0.29 -25.56 18.27
C ASP A 31 -0.07 -24.18 17.61
N TYR A 32 0.31 -24.26 16.33
CA TYR A 32 0.76 -23.13 15.53
C TYR A 32 -0.45 -22.43 14.94
N LYS A 33 -0.70 -21.22 15.41
CA LYS A 33 -1.84 -20.43 14.94
C LYS A 33 -1.59 -19.96 13.52
N LYS A 34 -2.38 -20.53 12.60
CA LYS A 34 -2.18 -20.32 11.16
C LYS A 34 -2.65 -18.96 10.67
N PHE A 35 -3.70 -18.41 11.26
CA PHE A 35 -4.28 -17.15 10.82
C PHE A 35 -4.07 -16.03 11.83
N TYR A 36 -3.99 -14.81 11.34
CA TYR A 36 -4.12 -13.62 12.16
C TYR A 36 -4.89 -12.52 11.45
N LEU A 37 -5.50 -11.65 12.22
CA LEU A 37 -6.08 -10.38 11.82
C LEU A 37 -5.25 -9.25 12.42
N LYS A 38 -4.97 -8.21 11.61
CA LYS A 38 -4.16 -7.06 12.02
C LYS A 38 -4.81 -5.76 11.56
N PRO A 39 -5.72 -5.14 12.35
CA PRO A 39 -6.06 -3.73 12.19
C PRO A 39 -4.86 -2.87 12.57
N TYR A 40 -4.69 -1.75 11.86
CA TYR A 40 -3.59 -0.80 12.09
C TYR A 40 -3.97 0.62 11.68
N ALA A 41 -3.23 1.57 12.20
CA ALA A 41 -3.24 2.95 11.77
C ALA A 41 -1.81 3.49 11.81
N GLY A 42 -1.56 4.58 11.10
CA GLY A 42 -0.20 5.11 11.01
C GLY A 42 -0.13 6.45 10.30
N PHE A 43 1.10 6.77 9.92
CA PHE A 43 1.44 7.99 9.22
C PHE A 43 2.02 7.66 7.86
N ILE A 44 1.80 8.56 6.91
CA ILE A 44 2.34 8.48 5.56
C ILE A 44 3.06 9.78 5.24
N GLY A 45 4.23 9.65 4.62
CA GLY A 45 4.94 10.75 3.96
C GLY A 45 5.12 10.41 2.49
N ILE A 46 4.84 11.38 1.64
CA ILE A 46 5.06 11.31 0.20
C ILE A 46 6.10 12.37 -0.13
N GLN A 47 7.02 12.06 -1.04
CA GLN A 47 7.99 13.05 -1.50
C GLN A 47 7.30 14.12 -2.37
N ASP A 48 7.76 15.36 -2.25
CA ASP A 48 7.32 16.44 -3.11
C ASP A 48 7.55 16.08 -4.58
N MET A 49 6.65 16.49 -5.44
CA MET A 49 6.67 16.10 -6.85
C MET A 49 6.35 17.26 -7.77
N SER A 50 6.88 17.19 -8.99
CA SER A 50 6.52 18.08 -10.08
C SER A 50 5.63 17.34 -11.05
N LEU A 51 4.44 17.87 -11.31
CA LEU A 51 3.44 17.30 -12.20
C LEU A 51 3.25 18.18 -13.43
N GLN A 52 2.69 17.62 -14.49
CA GLN A 52 2.28 18.34 -15.68
C GLN A 52 0.77 18.36 -15.79
N LEU A 53 0.17 19.53 -15.59
CA LEU A 53 -1.24 19.76 -15.91
C LEU A 53 -1.38 20.03 -17.40
N VAL A 54 -2.13 19.20 -18.09
CA VAL A 54 -2.48 19.36 -19.49
C VAL A 54 -3.93 19.78 -19.60
N ASN A 55 -4.14 21.04 -20.04
CA ASN A 55 -5.46 21.62 -20.25
C ASN A 55 -5.47 22.25 -21.65
N ASN A 56 -6.46 21.90 -22.49
CA ASN A 56 -6.63 22.44 -23.86
C ASN A 56 -5.34 22.48 -24.70
N ASN A 57 -4.53 21.42 -24.69
CA ASN A 57 -3.23 21.31 -25.35
C ASN A 57 -2.14 22.28 -24.81
N GLN A 58 -2.36 22.91 -23.69
CA GLN A 58 -1.34 23.64 -22.96
C GLN A 58 -0.82 22.80 -21.79
N THR A 59 0.50 22.75 -21.64
CA THR A 59 1.15 22.03 -20.54
C THR A 59 1.73 23.04 -19.55
N THR A 60 1.34 22.93 -18.30
CA THR A 60 1.84 23.75 -17.19
C THR A 60 2.49 22.85 -16.16
N ASN A 61 3.72 23.17 -15.74
CA ASN A 61 4.35 22.46 -14.63
C ASN A 61 3.78 22.99 -13.30
N ILE A 62 3.45 22.07 -12.43
CA ILE A 62 2.90 22.33 -11.10
C ILE A 62 3.82 21.67 -10.08
N GLU A 63 4.18 22.39 -9.03
CA GLU A 63 4.87 21.82 -7.88
C GLU A 63 3.85 21.46 -6.80
N VAL A 64 3.96 20.24 -6.30
CA VAL A 64 3.08 19.69 -5.27
C VAL A 64 3.94 19.37 -4.05
N ASP A 65 3.71 20.15 -2.99
CA ASP A 65 4.28 19.88 -1.67
C ASP A 65 3.34 18.93 -0.93
N ASN A 66 3.86 17.77 -0.55
CA ASN A 66 3.10 16.76 0.16
C ASN A 66 3.31 16.91 1.67
N GLY A 67 2.24 17.18 2.38
CA GLY A 67 2.19 17.21 3.82
C GLY A 67 2.25 15.83 4.47
N PHE A 68 2.23 15.80 5.79
CA PHE A 68 2.03 14.57 6.55
C PHE A 68 0.59 14.09 6.38
N GLY A 69 0.44 12.78 6.18
CA GLY A 69 -0.86 12.16 6.07
C GLY A 69 -1.07 11.01 7.04
N PHE A 70 -2.28 10.47 7.01
CA PHE A 70 -2.68 9.33 7.83
C PHE A 70 -2.97 8.11 6.97
N THR A 71 -2.76 6.95 7.57
CA THR A 71 -3.14 5.67 6.99
C THR A 71 -3.88 4.83 8.01
N THR A 72 -4.86 4.07 7.54
CA THR A 72 -5.54 3.06 8.33
C THR A 72 -5.85 1.86 7.46
N GLY A 73 -5.90 0.68 8.06
CA GLY A 73 -6.16 -0.52 7.30
C GLY A 73 -6.36 -1.76 8.16
N ILE A 74 -6.59 -2.85 7.47
CA ILE A 74 -6.76 -4.17 8.07
C ILE A 74 -6.10 -5.21 7.17
N SER A 75 -5.42 -6.17 7.76
CA SER A 75 -4.87 -7.31 7.03
C SER A 75 -5.22 -8.64 7.65
N LEU A 76 -5.29 -9.64 6.79
CA LEU A 76 -5.42 -11.06 7.13
C LEU A 76 -4.13 -11.76 6.70
N GLY A 77 -3.46 -12.41 7.64
CA GLY A 77 -2.26 -13.19 7.37
C GLY A 77 -2.48 -14.67 7.56
N TYR A 78 -1.79 -15.45 6.73
CA TYR A 78 -1.71 -16.90 6.83
C TYR A 78 -0.26 -17.34 6.97
N ASN A 79 0.05 -17.98 8.09
CA ASN A 79 1.36 -18.53 8.38
C ASN A 79 1.48 -19.93 7.77
N PHE A 80 2.24 -20.08 6.69
CA PHE A 80 2.55 -21.40 6.10
C PHE A 80 3.49 -22.19 6.99
N THR A 81 4.46 -21.49 7.57
CA THR A 81 5.42 -22.00 8.53
C THR A 81 5.65 -20.97 9.64
N GLU A 82 6.47 -21.29 10.64
CA GLU A 82 6.89 -20.29 11.64
C GLU A 82 7.66 -19.09 11.03
N LYS A 83 8.25 -19.29 9.83
CA LYS A 83 9.08 -18.29 9.16
C LYS A 83 8.38 -17.60 7.98
N ILE A 84 7.46 -18.27 7.31
CA ILE A 84 6.86 -17.79 6.07
C ILE A 84 5.38 -17.50 6.26
N THR A 85 4.98 -16.28 5.94
CA THR A 85 3.61 -15.79 6.01
C THR A 85 3.22 -15.15 4.67
N ALA A 86 1.99 -15.38 4.23
CA ALA A 86 1.34 -14.50 3.26
C ALA A 86 0.35 -13.58 3.98
N GLU A 87 0.27 -12.35 3.56
CA GLU A 87 -0.64 -11.36 4.11
C GLU A 87 -1.35 -10.64 2.98
N VAL A 88 -2.67 -10.52 3.07
CA VAL A 88 -3.50 -9.68 2.19
C VAL A 88 -4.16 -8.62 3.05
N GLY A 89 -4.28 -7.41 2.53
CA GLY A 89 -4.93 -6.34 3.28
C GLY A 89 -5.49 -5.24 2.39
N TRP A 90 -6.29 -4.42 3.04
CA TRP A 90 -6.82 -3.18 2.51
C TRP A 90 -6.28 -2.01 3.34
N GLU A 91 -5.97 -0.91 2.68
CA GLU A 91 -5.38 0.28 3.29
C GLU A 91 -5.96 1.53 2.66
N TYR A 92 -6.44 2.44 3.50
CA TYR A 92 -6.84 3.80 3.14
C TYR A 92 -5.76 4.77 3.57
N LYS A 93 -5.48 5.76 2.74
CA LYS A 93 -4.48 6.81 2.98
C LYS A 93 -5.07 8.17 2.62
N THR A 94 -4.70 9.17 3.38
CA THR A 94 -5.05 10.57 3.11
C THR A 94 -3.88 11.48 3.47
N ASN A 95 -3.64 12.49 2.63
CA ASN A 95 -2.62 13.53 2.84
C ASN A 95 -3.19 14.89 2.47
N ASP A 96 -2.81 15.90 3.24
CA ASP A 96 -2.97 17.28 2.80
C ASP A 96 -1.90 17.60 1.76
N ILE A 97 -2.26 18.30 0.71
CA ILE A 97 -1.33 18.77 -0.32
C ILE A 97 -1.41 20.29 -0.49
N THR A 98 -0.29 20.89 -0.84
CA THR A 98 -0.23 22.29 -1.27
C THR A 98 0.32 22.35 -2.68
N ILE A 99 -0.39 23.05 -3.55
CA ILE A 99 -0.04 23.19 -4.94
C ILE A 99 0.41 24.63 -5.18
N GLU A 100 1.59 24.78 -5.78
CA GLU A 100 2.11 26.07 -6.17
C GLU A 100 2.17 26.17 -7.71
N ASN A 101 1.40 27.13 -8.24
CA ASN A 101 1.40 27.47 -9.66
C ASN A 101 1.61 28.97 -9.81
N ASN A 102 2.76 29.40 -10.37
CA ASN A 102 3.09 30.80 -10.66
C ASN A 102 2.77 31.77 -9.49
N SER A 103 3.15 31.40 -8.24
CA SER A 103 2.93 32.19 -7.02
C SER A 103 1.49 32.16 -6.46
N VAL A 104 0.61 31.35 -7.04
CA VAL A 104 -0.71 31.06 -6.46
C VAL A 104 -0.60 29.73 -5.72
N LYS A 105 -0.86 29.76 -4.40
CA LYS A 105 -0.93 28.55 -3.56
C LYS A 105 -2.38 28.15 -3.40
N SER A 106 -2.67 26.88 -3.69
CA SER A 106 -3.94 26.25 -3.41
C SER A 106 -3.71 25.01 -2.55
N SER A 107 -4.58 24.80 -1.58
CA SER A 107 -4.59 23.56 -0.80
C SER A 107 -5.53 22.55 -1.46
N GLY A 108 -5.23 21.29 -1.29
CA GLY A 108 -6.05 20.19 -1.74
C GLY A 108 -5.87 18.98 -0.84
N ASP A 109 -6.70 17.98 -1.09
CA ASP A 109 -6.69 16.71 -0.38
C ASP A 109 -6.31 15.60 -1.35
N TYR A 110 -5.57 14.64 -0.82
CA TYR A 110 -5.17 13.44 -1.52
C TYR A 110 -5.70 12.23 -0.76
N ALA A 111 -6.55 11.44 -1.40
CA ALA A 111 -7.12 10.24 -0.82
C ALA A 111 -6.85 9.01 -1.70
N SER A 112 -6.64 7.86 -1.10
CA SER A 112 -6.37 6.65 -1.87
C SER A 112 -6.74 5.36 -1.14
N ASN A 113 -7.23 4.39 -1.90
CA ASN A 113 -7.59 3.05 -1.47
C ASN A 113 -6.68 2.01 -2.14
N PHE A 114 -6.17 1.07 -1.36
CA PHE A 114 -5.27 0.03 -1.83
C PHE A 114 -5.69 -1.36 -1.35
N ILE A 115 -5.46 -2.35 -2.22
CA ILE A 115 -5.35 -3.74 -1.81
C ILE A 115 -3.90 -4.17 -2.00
N TYR A 116 -3.36 -4.92 -1.05
CA TYR A 116 -1.99 -5.42 -1.16
C TYR A 116 -1.88 -6.91 -0.84
N LEU A 117 -0.84 -7.53 -1.38
CA LEU A 117 -0.45 -8.91 -1.12
C LEU A 117 1.05 -8.94 -0.78
N ASN A 118 1.39 -9.50 0.38
CA ASN A 118 2.74 -9.57 0.91
C ASN A 118 3.19 -11.01 1.14
N GLY A 119 4.46 -11.28 0.86
CA GLY A 119 5.22 -12.38 1.41
C GLY A 119 6.11 -11.88 2.54
N ILE A 120 6.03 -12.49 3.71
CA ILE A 120 6.73 -12.06 4.92
C ILE A 120 7.62 -13.19 5.42
N TYR A 121 8.86 -12.85 5.74
CA TYR A 121 9.82 -13.72 6.42
C TYR A 121 9.99 -13.28 7.87
N ASN A 122 9.58 -14.14 8.81
CA ASN A 122 9.68 -13.92 10.24
C ASN A 122 10.99 -14.50 10.78
N PHE A 123 11.79 -13.68 11.46
CA PHE A 123 13.02 -14.15 12.09
C PHE A 123 12.72 -14.89 13.39
N SER A 124 13.32 -16.08 13.53
CA SER A 124 13.21 -16.86 14.76
C SER A 124 14.04 -16.21 15.86
N THR A 125 13.40 -15.77 16.93
CA THR A 125 14.06 -15.23 18.13
C THR A 125 13.50 -15.92 19.37
N ASN A 126 14.30 -16.02 20.44
CA ASN A 126 13.84 -16.55 21.74
C ASN A 126 13.17 -15.47 22.61
N SER A 127 13.03 -14.25 22.08
CA SER A 127 12.40 -13.14 22.79
C SER A 127 10.93 -12.97 22.42
N ARG A 128 10.23 -12.07 23.13
CA ARG A 128 8.89 -11.63 22.77
C ARG A 128 8.87 -10.71 21.52
N PHE A 129 10.02 -10.18 21.15
CA PHE A 129 10.21 -9.36 19.95
C PHE A 129 10.51 -10.27 18.76
N LYS A 130 9.67 -10.16 17.74
CA LYS A 130 9.74 -10.95 16.50
C LYS A 130 9.89 -10.01 15.31
N PRO A 131 11.13 -9.71 14.88
CA PRO A 131 11.37 -8.94 13.68
C PRO A 131 10.98 -9.73 12.44
N TYR A 132 10.61 -9.01 11.38
CA TYR A 132 10.31 -9.59 10.09
C TYR A 132 10.65 -8.66 8.94
N LEU A 133 10.83 -9.24 7.77
CA LEU A 133 10.95 -8.54 6.50
C LEU A 133 9.88 -9.03 5.55
N GLY A 134 9.42 -8.17 4.66
CA GLY A 134 8.43 -8.53 3.65
C GLY A 134 8.65 -7.83 2.33
N LEU A 135 8.15 -8.46 1.29
CA LEU A 135 8.03 -7.90 -0.04
C LEU A 135 6.61 -8.15 -0.53
N GLY A 136 6.07 -7.25 -1.33
CA GLY A 136 4.72 -7.40 -1.83
C GLY A 136 4.38 -6.51 -3.00
N PHE A 137 3.14 -6.65 -3.42
CA PHE A 137 2.51 -5.85 -4.45
C PHE A 137 1.37 -5.06 -3.83
N SER A 138 1.18 -3.84 -4.31
CA SER A 138 0.08 -2.97 -3.92
C SER A 138 -0.67 -2.55 -5.18
N LEU A 139 -1.99 -2.74 -5.18
CA LEU A 139 -2.89 -2.35 -6.26
C LEU A 139 -3.66 -1.11 -5.82
N ILE A 140 -3.56 -0.04 -6.60
CA ILE A 140 -4.41 1.15 -6.44
C ILE A 140 -5.82 0.76 -6.88
N GLN A 141 -6.77 0.77 -5.94
CA GLN A 141 -8.18 0.64 -6.29
C GLN A 141 -8.74 1.97 -6.76
N GLU A 142 -8.36 3.03 -6.08
CA GLU A 142 -8.77 4.39 -6.37
C GLU A 142 -7.76 5.35 -5.73
N ILE A 143 -7.43 6.40 -6.43
CA ILE A 143 -6.59 7.49 -5.98
C ILE A 143 -7.18 8.79 -6.52
N ASP A 144 -7.47 9.72 -5.63
CA ASP A 144 -8.11 10.98 -5.93
C ASP A 144 -7.28 12.14 -5.42
N ILE A 145 -7.20 13.19 -6.22
CA ILE A 145 -6.62 14.50 -5.86
C ILE A 145 -7.69 15.56 -6.06
N ASP A 146 -8.13 16.16 -4.97
CA ASP A 146 -9.10 17.24 -4.98
C ASP A 146 -8.42 18.59 -4.76
N PHE A 147 -8.61 19.51 -5.69
CA PHE A 147 -8.10 20.87 -5.58
C PHE A 147 -9.14 21.79 -4.97
N GLY A 148 -8.79 22.50 -3.89
CA GLY A 148 -9.63 23.50 -3.24
C GLY A 148 -9.66 24.85 -3.99
N ASP A 149 -9.73 24.84 -5.32
CA ASP A 149 -9.67 26.02 -6.17
C ASP A 149 -11.03 26.74 -6.37
N GLY A 150 -12.07 26.26 -5.67
CA GLY A 150 -13.45 26.77 -5.81
C GLY A 150 -14.20 26.19 -7.02
N ASN A 151 -13.53 25.50 -7.93
CA ASN A 151 -14.12 24.82 -9.08
C ASN A 151 -14.33 23.33 -8.85
N ASN A 152 -13.97 22.81 -7.66
CA ASN A 152 -14.02 21.39 -7.32
C ASN A 152 -13.35 20.51 -8.39
N THR A 153 -12.15 20.90 -8.79
CA THR A 153 -11.39 20.14 -9.78
C THR A 153 -10.84 18.87 -9.12
N SER A 154 -11.33 17.72 -9.55
CA SER A 154 -10.92 16.40 -9.06
C SER A 154 -10.27 15.59 -10.16
N PHE A 155 -9.18 14.89 -9.82
CA PHE A 155 -8.49 13.96 -10.70
C PHE A 155 -8.45 12.60 -10.05
N SER A 156 -8.76 11.56 -10.82
CA SER A 156 -8.77 10.18 -10.34
C SER A 156 -8.00 9.22 -11.24
N GLU A 157 -7.56 8.11 -10.67
CA GLU A 157 -6.95 6.99 -11.38
C GLU A 157 -7.10 5.69 -10.59
N SER A 158 -7.01 4.55 -11.29
CA SER A 158 -7.14 3.22 -10.69
C SER A 158 -6.39 2.13 -11.47
N GLY A 159 -6.17 0.98 -10.83
CA GLY A 159 -5.64 -0.21 -11.49
C GLY A 159 -4.12 -0.28 -11.59
N ASN A 160 -3.38 0.72 -11.10
CA ASN A 160 -1.91 0.70 -11.10
C ASN A 160 -1.37 -0.24 -10.03
N ILE A 161 -0.32 -0.99 -10.37
CA ILE A 161 0.34 -1.94 -9.47
C ILE A 161 1.71 -1.40 -9.11
N GLY A 162 2.00 -1.38 -7.81
CA GLY A 162 3.29 -1.03 -7.25
C GLY A 162 3.92 -2.19 -6.49
N PHE A 163 5.21 -2.03 -6.24
CA PHE A 163 5.99 -2.91 -5.36
C PHE A 163 6.15 -2.29 -3.99
N GLN A 164 6.18 -3.13 -2.95
CA GLN A 164 6.46 -2.65 -1.60
C GLN A 164 7.49 -3.51 -0.87
N GLY A 165 8.37 -2.83 -0.14
CA GLY A 165 9.29 -3.41 0.83
C GLY A 165 8.80 -3.12 2.24
N ILE A 166 8.95 -4.08 3.15
CA ILE A 166 8.39 -4.04 4.50
C ILE A 166 9.45 -4.46 5.49
N VAL A 167 9.56 -3.69 6.57
CA VAL A 167 10.31 -4.04 7.78
C VAL A 167 9.38 -3.92 8.96
N GLY A 168 9.29 -4.93 9.80
CA GLY A 168 8.39 -4.87 10.94
C GLY A 168 8.89 -5.60 12.17
N LEU A 169 8.19 -5.34 13.27
CA LEU A 169 8.47 -5.88 14.58
C LEU A 169 7.16 -6.19 15.30
N ASP A 170 6.96 -7.45 15.69
CA ASP A 170 5.90 -7.85 16.59
C ASP A 170 6.41 -7.94 18.03
N PHE A 171 5.70 -7.37 18.98
CA PHE A 171 5.86 -7.61 20.41
C PHE A 171 4.74 -8.53 20.90
N ASN A 172 5.05 -9.80 21.15
CA ASN A 172 4.10 -10.80 21.62
C ASN A 172 3.88 -10.67 23.12
N PHE A 173 2.75 -10.09 23.54
CA PHE A 173 2.40 -10.04 24.96
C PHE A 173 1.55 -11.25 25.41
N SER A 174 1.00 -12.01 24.45
CA SER A 174 0.43 -13.33 24.69
C SER A 174 0.60 -14.25 23.48
N GLN A 175 0.15 -15.50 23.57
CA GLN A 175 0.14 -16.43 22.42
C GLN A 175 -0.78 -15.98 21.29
N LYS A 176 -1.84 -15.23 21.61
CA LYS A 176 -2.84 -14.76 20.65
C LYS A 176 -2.60 -13.33 20.20
N TRP A 177 -2.01 -12.48 21.04
CA TRP A 177 -1.94 -11.05 20.83
C TRP A 177 -0.52 -10.53 20.68
N ALA A 178 -0.31 -9.65 19.73
CA ALA A 178 0.91 -8.89 19.58
C ALA A 178 0.61 -7.43 19.24
N LEU A 179 1.47 -6.54 19.71
CA LEU A 179 1.59 -5.19 19.18
C LEU A 179 2.53 -5.25 17.99
N ASN A 180 2.21 -4.56 16.92
CA ASN A 180 2.96 -4.56 15.67
C ASN A 180 3.40 -3.14 15.32
N TRP A 181 4.66 -3.00 14.92
CA TRP A 181 5.21 -1.82 14.25
C TRP A 181 5.68 -2.23 12.88
N GLU A 182 5.36 -1.42 11.87
CA GLU A 182 5.68 -1.73 10.49
C GLU A 182 6.05 -0.47 9.72
N ALA A 183 7.21 -0.47 9.09
CA ALA A 183 7.61 0.53 8.10
C ALA A 183 7.50 -0.09 6.72
N LYS A 184 6.87 0.64 5.79
CA LYS A 184 6.71 0.25 4.39
C LYS A 184 7.21 1.34 3.47
N TYR A 185 7.83 0.95 2.38
CA TYR A 185 8.10 1.81 1.25
C TYR A 185 7.44 1.19 0.02
N VAL A 186 6.61 1.97 -0.64
CA VAL A 186 5.88 1.53 -1.84
C VAL A 186 6.38 2.33 -3.03
N THR A 187 6.53 1.70 -4.18
CA THR A 187 6.90 2.37 -5.42
C THR A 187 5.97 1.94 -6.54
N PHE A 188 5.50 2.92 -7.30
CA PHE A 188 4.71 2.73 -8.51
C PHE A 188 5.48 3.23 -9.71
N SER A 189 5.20 2.68 -10.90
CA SER A 189 5.59 3.34 -12.15
C SER A 189 4.84 4.67 -12.28
N GLU A 190 5.41 5.61 -13.00
CA GLU A 190 4.71 6.85 -13.33
C GLU A 190 3.37 6.55 -14.01
N PHE A 191 2.34 7.28 -13.65
CA PHE A 191 1.01 7.16 -14.22
C PHE A 191 0.34 8.53 -14.37
N ASP A 192 -0.71 8.59 -15.18
CA ASP A 192 -1.46 9.80 -15.45
C ASP A 192 -2.82 9.71 -14.77
N MET A 193 -3.31 10.84 -14.25
CA MET A 193 -4.66 10.95 -13.68
C MET A 193 -5.54 11.78 -14.61
N LYS A 194 -6.83 11.49 -14.62
CA LYS A 194 -7.82 12.16 -15.46
C LYS A 194 -8.78 12.96 -14.61
N ASN A 195 -9.15 14.13 -15.13
CA ASN A 195 -10.24 14.89 -14.55
C ASN A 195 -11.57 14.20 -14.84
N GLU A 196 -12.44 14.10 -13.85
CA GLU A 196 -13.75 13.46 -13.98
C GLU A 196 -14.78 14.31 -14.75
N ALA A 197 -14.57 15.62 -14.80
CA ALA A 197 -15.53 16.57 -15.38
C ALA A 197 -15.17 17.05 -16.80
N ASN A 198 -13.90 16.92 -17.20
CA ASN A 198 -13.40 17.42 -18.47
C ASN A 198 -12.21 16.55 -19.01
N ASP A 199 -11.59 16.98 -20.11
CA ASP A 199 -10.47 16.26 -20.75
C ASP A 199 -9.08 16.61 -20.15
N ASP A 200 -9.01 17.35 -19.05
CA ASP A 200 -7.78 17.71 -18.38
C ASP A 200 -7.09 16.47 -17.78
N LYS A 201 -5.75 16.51 -17.75
CA LYS A 201 -4.94 15.40 -17.23
C LYS A 201 -3.80 15.93 -16.36
N LEU A 202 -3.49 15.15 -15.32
CA LEU A 202 -2.23 15.25 -14.59
C LEU A 202 -1.32 14.14 -15.05
N ASN A 203 -0.22 14.49 -15.71
CA ASN A 203 0.72 13.52 -16.24
C ASN A 203 1.95 13.39 -15.33
N ASN A 204 2.60 12.21 -15.42
CA ASN A 204 3.85 11.88 -14.75
C ASN A 204 3.76 11.85 -13.22
N LEU A 205 2.64 11.39 -12.66
CA LEU A 205 2.51 11.24 -11.21
C LEU A 205 3.46 10.15 -10.70
N LYS A 206 4.35 10.53 -9.77
CA LYS A 206 5.25 9.64 -9.03
C LYS A 206 4.71 9.44 -7.62
N TYR A 207 4.16 8.27 -7.35
CA TYR A 207 3.62 7.95 -6.03
C TYR A 207 4.49 6.92 -5.32
N ASN A 208 5.36 7.39 -4.43
CA ASN A 208 6.30 6.55 -3.69
C ASN A 208 6.21 6.83 -2.18
N PRO A 209 5.15 6.41 -1.51
CA PRO A 209 4.94 6.70 -0.09
C PRO A 209 5.87 5.89 0.81
N PHE A 210 6.36 6.56 1.86
CA PHE A 210 6.90 5.95 3.05
C PHE A 210 5.82 5.93 4.14
N ILE A 211 5.58 4.77 4.74
CA ILE A 211 4.47 4.55 5.66
C ILE A 211 5.02 3.94 6.94
N PHE A 212 4.57 4.45 8.08
CA PHE A 212 4.82 3.85 9.38
C PHE A 212 3.51 3.55 10.09
N ASN A 213 3.28 2.27 10.39
CA ASN A 213 2.06 1.77 11.00
C ASN A 213 2.29 1.19 12.39
N VAL A 214 1.28 1.34 13.23
CA VAL A 214 1.13 0.63 14.50
C VAL A 214 -0.17 -0.15 14.46
N GLY A 215 -0.12 -1.43 14.78
CA GLY A 215 -1.27 -2.34 14.71
C GLY A 215 -1.34 -3.31 15.87
N ILE A 216 -2.49 -3.94 15.99
CA ILE A 216 -2.70 -5.04 16.92
C ILE A 216 -2.95 -6.31 16.11
N LYS A 217 -2.14 -7.34 16.35
CA LYS A 217 -2.25 -8.63 15.68
C LYS A 217 -2.93 -9.62 16.59
N TYR A 218 -4.05 -10.19 16.15
CA TYR A 218 -4.75 -11.28 16.82
C TYR A 218 -4.62 -12.57 16.03
N ARG A 219 -4.11 -13.63 16.67
CA ARG A 219 -3.89 -14.97 16.09
C ARG A 219 -4.96 -15.94 16.56
N PHE A 220 -5.52 -16.72 15.64
CA PHE A 220 -6.60 -17.69 15.92
C PHE A 220 -6.36 -19.02 15.19
#